data_a2adfbc01a0ffb94b4d54dd2572b1e6e
#
_entry.id   a2adfbc01a0ffb94b4d54dd2572b1e6e
#
_cell.length_a   1.000
_cell.length_b   1.000
_cell.length_c   1.000
_cell.angle_alpha   90.00
_cell.angle_beta   90.00
_cell.angle_gamma   90.00
#
_symmetry.space_group_name_H-M   'P 1'
#
loop_
_entity.id
_entity.type
_entity.pdbx_description
1 polymer ?
#
loop_
_entity_poly.entity_id
_entity_poly.type
_entity_poly.pdbx_seq_one_letter_code
_entity_poly.pdbx_strand_id
1 'polypeptide(L)'
;MAFARFIAQIIRLRAHFPDYAIKKVRLDNAGEFTSAAFNDFCMSVGIDVEHPVPHVHTQNGMAESLIKRLQLIARPLILRTKLPITVWGHAILHAGALVQVRPSAYNKFSPIQLAFGNMPNISHLRVFGCAVYIPIAPPQRSKMGPQRRLGIYVGYSSPSIIRYLEPATGDMFTARFADSHFDENEFPALGGGSRESPNDITKWCTHSLAYLDPPSNQREVEVQKIIHMQRLANQLP
;
A
#
# COMPACT_ATOMS: atom_id res chain seq x y z
N MET A 1 -17.83 -4.46 -16.23
CA MET A 1 -16.53 -3.94 -15.71
C MET A 1 -15.42 -4.98 -15.64
N ALA A 2 -15.69 -6.26 -15.34
CA ALA A 2 -14.64 -7.29 -15.25
C ALA A 2 -13.98 -7.56 -16.60
N PHE A 3 -14.73 -7.61 -17.68
CA PHE A 3 -14.20 -7.79 -19.04
C PHE A 3 -13.15 -6.72 -19.42
N ALA A 4 -13.42 -5.44 -19.21
CA ALA A 4 -12.44 -4.38 -19.51
C ALA A 4 -11.15 -4.50 -18.67
N ARG A 5 -11.25 -4.91 -17.42
CA ARG A 5 -10.08 -5.18 -16.57
C ARG A 5 -9.31 -6.41 -17.02
N PHE A 6 -9.99 -7.43 -17.48
CA PHE A 6 -9.37 -8.60 -18.07
C PHE A 6 -8.56 -8.24 -19.32
N ILE A 7 -9.13 -7.48 -20.26
CA ILE A 7 -8.41 -7.00 -21.45
C ILE A 7 -7.16 -6.20 -21.04
N ALA A 8 -7.30 -5.26 -20.13
CA ALA A 8 -6.18 -4.45 -19.65
C ALA A 8 -5.06 -5.32 -19.04
N GLN A 9 -5.42 -6.40 -18.33
CA GLN A 9 -4.45 -7.32 -17.76
C GLN A 9 -3.75 -8.16 -18.83
N ILE A 10 -4.47 -8.66 -19.83
CA ILE A 10 -3.89 -9.38 -20.96
C ILE A 10 -2.88 -8.50 -21.72
N ILE A 11 -3.26 -7.22 -21.98
CA ILE A 11 -2.37 -6.26 -22.66
C ILE A 11 -1.10 -6.04 -21.82
N ARG A 12 -1.23 -5.84 -20.52
CA ARG A 12 -0.09 -5.66 -19.60
C ARG A 12 0.83 -6.88 -19.58
N LEU A 13 0.26 -8.08 -19.46
CA LEU A 13 1.06 -9.31 -19.42
C LEU A 13 1.83 -9.51 -20.73
N ARG A 14 1.21 -9.27 -21.88
CA ARG A 14 1.89 -9.33 -23.19
C ARG A 14 2.99 -8.29 -23.33
N ALA A 15 2.79 -7.08 -22.81
CA ALA A 15 3.79 -6.03 -22.85
C ALA A 15 5.00 -6.32 -21.92
N HIS A 16 4.76 -6.95 -20.76
CA HIS A 16 5.84 -7.28 -19.81
C HIS A 16 6.57 -8.59 -20.16
N PHE A 17 5.88 -9.52 -20.84
CA PHE A 17 6.39 -10.83 -21.18
C PHE A 17 6.13 -11.14 -22.64
N PRO A 18 6.78 -10.44 -23.59
CA PRO A 18 6.52 -10.58 -25.02
C PRO A 18 6.84 -11.98 -25.55
N ASP A 19 7.83 -12.67 -24.97
CA ASP A 19 8.25 -14.00 -25.37
C ASP A 19 7.34 -15.12 -24.85
N TYR A 20 6.38 -14.79 -23.99
CA TYR A 20 5.47 -15.75 -23.37
C TYR A 20 4.03 -15.52 -23.82
N ALA A 21 3.59 -16.27 -24.81
CA ALA A 21 2.22 -16.21 -25.30
C ALA A 21 1.23 -16.76 -24.26
N ILE A 22 0.17 -15.96 -23.96
CA ILE A 22 -0.96 -16.45 -23.19
C ILE A 22 -1.80 -17.31 -24.12
N LYS A 23 -1.79 -18.62 -23.92
CA LYS A 23 -2.51 -19.59 -24.77
C LYS A 23 -3.89 -19.93 -24.24
N LYS A 24 -4.06 -19.93 -22.91
CA LYS A 24 -5.27 -20.41 -22.26
C LYS A 24 -5.61 -19.61 -21.02
N VAL A 25 -6.90 -19.35 -20.81
CA VAL A 25 -7.44 -18.73 -19.62
C VAL A 25 -8.53 -19.61 -19.04
N ARG A 26 -8.47 -19.88 -17.75
CA ARG A 26 -9.53 -20.60 -17.02
C ARG A 26 -10.31 -19.61 -16.18
N LEU A 27 -11.62 -19.56 -16.35
CA LEU A 27 -12.55 -18.63 -15.72
C LEU A 27 -13.74 -19.38 -15.14
N ASP A 28 -14.46 -18.75 -14.24
CA ASP A 28 -15.75 -19.25 -13.76
C ASP A 28 -16.86 -19.03 -14.83
N ASN A 29 -18.05 -19.56 -14.53
CA ASN A 29 -19.21 -19.41 -15.41
C ASN A 29 -19.96 -18.08 -15.18
N ALA A 30 -19.28 -17.02 -14.75
CA ALA A 30 -19.90 -15.71 -14.60
C ALA A 30 -20.35 -15.16 -15.96
N GLY A 31 -21.54 -14.58 -16.03
CA GLY A 31 -22.15 -14.11 -17.28
C GLY A 31 -21.30 -13.13 -18.09
N GLU A 32 -20.41 -12.39 -17.43
CA GLU A 32 -19.48 -11.48 -18.10
C GLU A 32 -18.44 -12.22 -18.96
N PHE A 33 -18.08 -13.45 -18.58
CA PHE A 33 -17.06 -14.28 -19.25
C PHE A 33 -17.65 -15.35 -20.17
N THR A 34 -18.97 -15.50 -20.17
CA THR A 34 -19.69 -16.38 -21.09
C THR A 34 -20.33 -15.62 -22.27
N SER A 35 -20.19 -14.30 -22.33
CA SER A 35 -20.74 -13.45 -23.38
C SER A 35 -20.06 -13.71 -24.73
N ALA A 36 -20.82 -13.56 -25.84
CA ALA A 36 -20.29 -13.65 -27.20
C ALA A 36 -19.12 -12.70 -27.41
N ALA A 37 -19.24 -11.44 -26.98
CA ALA A 37 -18.19 -10.43 -27.11
C ALA A 37 -16.87 -10.82 -26.41
N PHE A 38 -16.95 -11.53 -25.28
CA PHE A 38 -15.77 -12.04 -24.58
C PHE A 38 -15.12 -13.18 -25.37
N ASN A 39 -15.92 -14.13 -25.85
CA ASN A 39 -15.43 -15.27 -26.62
C ASN A 39 -14.81 -14.82 -27.96
N ASP A 40 -15.45 -13.88 -28.66
CA ASP A 40 -14.94 -13.30 -29.91
C ASP A 40 -13.61 -12.59 -29.70
N PHE A 41 -13.47 -11.84 -28.59
CA PHE A 41 -12.19 -11.25 -28.22
C PHE A 41 -11.12 -12.29 -27.97
N CYS A 42 -11.40 -13.31 -27.17
CA CYS A 42 -10.42 -14.36 -26.87
C CYS A 42 -9.99 -15.12 -28.14
N MET A 43 -10.93 -15.43 -29.02
CA MET A 43 -10.63 -16.03 -30.30
C MET A 43 -9.75 -15.13 -31.19
N SER A 44 -10.08 -13.83 -31.26
CA SER A 44 -9.32 -12.87 -32.11
C SER A 44 -7.87 -12.69 -31.65
N VAL A 45 -7.58 -12.91 -30.36
CA VAL A 45 -6.22 -12.83 -29.82
C VAL A 45 -5.55 -14.18 -29.61
N GLY A 46 -6.18 -15.29 -30.05
CA GLY A 46 -5.64 -16.64 -29.97
C GLY A 46 -5.55 -17.20 -28.55
N ILE A 47 -6.54 -16.89 -27.70
CA ILE A 47 -6.63 -17.38 -26.33
C ILE A 47 -7.78 -18.39 -26.21
N ASP A 48 -7.46 -19.61 -25.79
CA ASP A 48 -8.47 -20.62 -25.46
C ASP A 48 -9.11 -20.31 -24.11
N VAL A 49 -10.44 -20.37 -24.03
CA VAL A 49 -11.19 -20.19 -22.81
C VAL A 49 -11.68 -21.53 -22.28
N GLU A 50 -11.29 -21.85 -21.06
CA GLU A 50 -11.81 -23.01 -20.32
C GLU A 50 -12.81 -22.57 -19.25
N HIS A 51 -14.02 -23.09 -19.32
CA HIS A 51 -15.02 -22.98 -18.28
C HIS A 51 -15.09 -24.27 -17.46
N PRO A 52 -15.22 -24.22 -16.15
CA PRO A 52 -15.43 -25.40 -15.32
C PRO A 52 -16.78 -26.03 -15.63
N VAL A 53 -16.84 -27.34 -15.48
CA VAL A 53 -18.12 -28.06 -15.55
C VAL A 53 -19.05 -27.52 -14.45
N PRO A 54 -20.32 -27.24 -14.77
CA PRO A 54 -21.29 -26.80 -13.78
C PRO A 54 -21.28 -27.69 -12.53
N HIS A 55 -21.31 -27.08 -11.36
CA HIS A 55 -21.27 -27.74 -10.04
C HIS A 55 -19.97 -28.45 -9.63
N VAL A 56 -18.89 -28.33 -10.39
CA VAL A 56 -17.56 -28.85 -10.00
C VAL A 56 -16.66 -27.71 -9.51
N HIS A 57 -16.75 -27.41 -8.22
CA HIS A 57 -15.99 -26.29 -7.60
C HIS A 57 -14.47 -26.47 -7.60
N THR A 58 -13.97 -27.71 -7.74
CA THR A 58 -12.52 -28.01 -7.66
C THR A 58 -11.72 -27.50 -8.86
N GLN A 59 -12.35 -27.20 -9.97
CA GLN A 59 -11.65 -26.81 -11.21
C GLN A 59 -11.07 -25.38 -11.15
N ASN A 60 -11.58 -24.51 -10.27
CA ASN A 60 -11.07 -23.16 -10.05
C ASN A 60 -10.26 -23.02 -8.76
N GLY A 61 -9.86 -24.15 -8.16
CA GLY A 61 -9.22 -24.23 -6.85
C GLY A 61 -7.94 -23.38 -6.69
N MET A 62 -7.18 -23.15 -7.78
CA MET A 62 -5.99 -22.30 -7.74
C MET A 62 -6.35 -20.84 -7.47
N ALA A 63 -7.33 -20.29 -8.18
CA ALA A 63 -7.79 -18.91 -7.97
C ALA A 63 -8.43 -18.74 -6.59
N GLU A 64 -9.29 -19.69 -6.19
CA GLU A 64 -9.92 -19.68 -4.86
C GLU A 64 -8.89 -19.77 -3.73
N SER A 65 -7.88 -20.64 -3.88
CA SER A 65 -6.79 -20.78 -2.90
C SER A 65 -5.99 -19.49 -2.77
N LEU A 66 -5.69 -18.81 -3.88
CA LEU A 66 -5.03 -17.51 -3.84
C LEU A 66 -5.89 -16.45 -3.15
N ILE A 67 -7.18 -16.37 -3.47
CA ILE A 67 -8.12 -15.44 -2.84
C ILE A 67 -8.17 -15.68 -1.33
N LYS A 68 -8.34 -16.94 -0.90
CA LYS A 68 -8.31 -17.32 0.52
C LYS A 68 -7.00 -16.91 1.21
N ARG A 69 -5.87 -17.15 0.55
CA ARG A 69 -4.55 -16.76 1.08
C ARG A 69 -4.41 -15.25 1.24
N LEU A 70 -4.88 -14.46 0.27
CA LEU A 70 -4.88 -12.99 0.35
C LEU A 70 -5.78 -12.50 1.50
N GLN A 71 -6.96 -13.09 1.66
CA GLN A 71 -7.88 -12.76 2.75
C GLN A 71 -7.30 -13.10 4.13
N LEU A 72 -6.63 -14.25 4.27
CA LEU A 72 -5.96 -14.67 5.51
C LEU A 72 -4.82 -13.71 5.91
N ILE A 73 -4.17 -13.06 4.95
CA ILE A 73 -3.14 -12.06 5.23
C ILE A 73 -3.78 -10.68 5.48
N ALA A 74 -4.74 -10.27 4.66
CA ALA A 74 -5.35 -8.95 4.75
C ALA A 74 -6.19 -8.75 6.02
N ARG A 75 -6.88 -9.79 6.49
CA ARG A 75 -7.71 -9.72 7.69
C ARG A 75 -6.94 -9.33 8.95
N PRO A 76 -5.81 -9.97 9.32
CA PRO A 76 -4.98 -9.53 10.44
C PRO A 76 -4.43 -8.12 10.27
N LEU A 77 -4.12 -7.67 9.04
CA LEU A 77 -3.65 -6.31 8.79
C LEU A 77 -4.71 -5.28 9.20
N ILE A 78 -5.98 -5.51 8.86
CA ILE A 78 -7.08 -4.63 9.26
C ILE A 78 -7.35 -4.73 10.77
N LEU A 79 -7.38 -5.94 11.33
CA LEU A 79 -7.65 -6.15 12.76
C LEU A 79 -6.58 -5.53 13.67
N ARG A 80 -5.34 -5.51 13.23
CA ARG A 80 -4.24 -4.88 13.96
C ARG A 80 -4.33 -3.36 13.97
N THR A 81 -4.89 -2.78 12.92
CA THR A 81 -5.05 -1.34 12.76
C THR A 81 -6.39 -0.88 13.34
N LYS A 82 -6.53 0.38 13.65
CA LYS A 82 -7.82 0.98 14.06
C LYS A 82 -8.63 1.44 12.84
N LEU A 83 -8.41 0.84 11.68
CA LEU A 83 -9.03 1.23 10.43
C LEU A 83 -10.38 0.51 10.24
N PRO A 84 -11.37 1.17 9.64
CA PRO A 84 -12.65 0.54 9.33
C PRO A 84 -12.51 -0.53 8.23
N ILE A 85 -13.45 -1.45 8.19
CA ILE A 85 -13.47 -2.55 7.20
C ILE A 85 -13.47 -2.01 5.75
N THR A 86 -13.98 -0.82 5.50
CA THR A 86 -14.01 -0.19 4.17
C THR A 86 -12.63 -0.08 3.52
N VAL A 87 -11.56 -0.12 4.31
CA VAL A 87 -10.16 -0.09 3.83
C VAL A 87 -9.67 -1.47 3.32
N TRP A 88 -10.52 -2.50 3.35
CA TRP A 88 -10.16 -3.88 2.97
C TRP A 88 -9.50 -4.01 1.60
N GLY A 89 -9.91 -3.19 0.62
CA GLY A 89 -9.32 -3.20 -0.72
C GLY A 89 -7.82 -2.87 -0.72
N HIS A 90 -7.41 -1.89 0.10
CA HIS A 90 -6.00 -1.54 0.28
C HIS A 90 -5.22 -2.64 1.00
N ALA A 91 -5.84 -3.27 2.01
CA ALA A 91 -5.23 -4.40 2.72
C ALA A 91 -5.01 -5.61 1.80
N ILE A 92 -5.96 -5.92 0.89
CA ILE A 92 -5.79 -6.97 -0.13
C ILE A 92 -4.65 -6.64 -1.11
N LEU A 93 -4.55 -5.40 -1.57
CA LEU A 93 -3.44 -4.98 -2.44
C LEU A 93 -2.09 -5.12 -1.74
N HIS A 94 -2.01 -4.72 -0.47
CA HIS A 94 -0.82 -4.88 0.35
C HIS A 94 -0.48 -6.35 0.59
N ALA A 95 -1.48 -7.19 0.91
CA ALA A 95 -1.32 -8.64 1.03
C ALA A 95 -0.81 -9.27 -0.28
N GLY A 96 -1.31 -8.81 -1.43
CA GLY A 96 -0.82 -9.23 -2.75
C GLY A 96 0.67 -8.95 -2.94
N ALA A 97 1.12 -7.75 -2.56
CA ALA A 97 2.53 -7.40 -2.59
C ALA A 97 3.37 -8.31 -1.68
N LEU A 98 2.90 -8.58 -0.45
CA LEU A 98 3.59 -9.47 0.48
C LEU A 98 3.70 -10.91 -0.06
N VAL A 99 2.64 -11.43 -0.69
CA VAL A 99 2.65 -12.78 -1.31
C VAL A 99 3.68 -12.86 -2.43
N GLN A 100 3.84 -11.80 -3.22
CA GLN A 100 4.79 -11.78 -4.34
C GLN A 100 6.26 -11.76 -3.91
N VAL A 101 6.58 -11.10 -2.79
CA VAL A 101 7.96 -10.95 -2.31
C VAL A 101 8.38 -12.01 -1.31
N ARG A 102 7.42 -12.74 -0.73
CA ARG A 102 7.69 -13.74 0.32
C ARG A 102 7.93 -15.12 -0.29
N PRO A 103 9.02 -15.82 0.07
CA PRO A 103 9.20 -17.25 -0.22
C PRO A 103 8.05 -18.08 0.36
N SER A 104 7.74 -19.20 -0.26
CA SER A 104 6.75 -20.15 0.25
C SER A 104 7.43 -21.30 1.00
N ALA A 105 6.63 -22.10 1.74
CA ALA A 105 7.16 -23.29 2.41
C ALA A 105 7.76 -24.31 1.43
N TYR A 106 7.30 -24.30 0.18
CA TYR A 106 7.72 -25.25 -0.87
C TYR A 106 8.80 -24.68 -1.79
N ASN A 107 9.09 -23.38 -1.71
CA ASN A 107 10.01 -22.73 -2.61
C ASN A 107 10.86 -21.70 -1.87
N LYS A 108 12.17 -21.86 -1.93
CA LYS A 108 13.15 -20.95 -1.27
C LYS A 108 13.15 -19.54 -1.89
N PHE A 109 12.70 -19.43 -3.13
CA PHE A 109 12.66 -18.16 -3.85
C PHE A 109 11.25 -17.56 -3.81
N SER A 110 11.18 -16.24 -3.79
CA SER A 110 9.91 -15.53 -3.89
C SER A 110 9.34 -15.63 -5.32
N PRO A 111 8.00 -15.49 -5.51
CA PRO A 111 7.41 -15.48 -6.84
C PRO A 111 8.03 -14.44 -7.79
N ILE A 112 8.34 -13.24 -7.31
CA ILE A 112 9.03 -12.22 -8.11
C ILE A 112 10.43 -12.67 -8.49
N GLN A 113 11.18 -13.28 -7.58
CA GLN A 113 12.52 -13.77 -7.86
C GLN A 113 12.50 -14.90 -8.91
N LEU A 114 11.51 -15.77 -8.85
CA LEU A 114 11.31 -16.82 -9.84
C LEU A 114 10.96 -16.25 -11.24
N ALA A 115 10.16 -15.17 -11.28
CA ALA A 115 9.73 -14.57 -12.53
C ALA A 115 10.81 -13.70 -13.20
N PHE A 116 11.61 -12.99 -12.42
CA PHE A 116 12.56 -11.99 -12.93
C PHE A 116 14.05 -12.32 -12.66
N GLY A 117 14.33 -13.40 -11.94
CA GLY A 117 15.69 -13.85 -11.63
C GLY A 117 16.40 -13.04 -10.52
N ASN A 118 15.91 -11.87 -10.17
CA ASN A 118 16.54 -10.96 -9.20
C ASN A 118 15.82 -10.95 -7.85
N MET A 119 16.58 -10.76 -6.78
CA MET A 119 16.01 -10.61 -5.45
C MET A 119 15.15 -9.33 -5.39
N PRO A 120 13.91 -9.41 -4.88
CA PRO A 120 13.04 -8.23 -4.80
C PRO A 120 13.57 -7.21 -3.81
N ASN A 121 13.56 -5.95 -4.20
CA ASN A 121 13.80 -4.85 -3.27
C ASN A 121 12.54 -4.57 -2.45
N ILE A 122 12.60 -4.82 -1.15
CA ILE A 122 11.49 -4.63 -0.19
C ILE A 122 11.65 -3.38 0.68
N SER A 123 12.68 -2.56 0.45
CA SER A 123 12.99 -1.38 1.27
C SER A 123 11.85 -0.36 1.35
N HIS A 124 10.96 -0.34 0.35
CA HIS A 124 9.80 0.54 0.28
C HIS A 124 8.55 -0.01 0.99
N LEU A 125 8.57 -1.26 1.43
CA LEU A 125 7.46 -1.84 2.18
C LEU A 125 7.49 -1.36 3.63
N ARG A 126 6.32 -1.02 4.15
CA ARG A 126 6.11 -0.58 5.53
C ARG A 126 4.93 -1.31 6.13
N VAL A 127 4.80 -1.28 7.44
CA VAL A 127 3.68 -1.92 8.14
C VAL A 127 2.37 -1.25 7.75
N PHE A 128 1.41 -2.02 7.27
CA PHE A 128 0.10 -1.52 6.87
C PHE A 128 -0.61 -0.83 8.03
N GLY A 129 -1.15 0.37 7.79
CA GLY A 129 -1.88 1.16 8.77
C GLY A 129 -1.00 1.96 9.73
N CYS A 130 0.33 1.92 9.61
CA CYS A 130 1.22 2.69 10.46
C CYS A 130 1.13 4.20 10.16
N ALA A 131 1.54 4.99 11.14
CA ALA A 131 1.66 6.43 10.97
C ALA A 131 2.71 6.78 9.91
N VAL A 132 2.39 7.74 9.05
CA VAL A 132 3.31 8.31 8.09
C VAL A 132 3.25 9.83 8.16
N TYR A 133 4.40 10.47 8.25
CA TYR A 133 4.53 11.93 8.32
C TYR A 133 5.01 12.45 6.98
N ILE A 134 4.15 13.21 6.30
CA ILE A 134 4.35 13.70 4.95
C ILE A 134 4.64 15.20 4.98
N PRO A 135 5.63 15.71 4.22
CA PRO A 135 5.90 17.13 4.17
C PRO A 135 4.71 17.92 3.64
N ILE A 136 4.40 19.03 4.29
CA ILE A 136 3.39 19.97 3.84
C ILE A 136 3.97 20.78 2.67
N ALA A 137 3.21 20.97 1.61
CA ALA A 137 3.65 21.73 0.45
C ALA A 137 3.98 23.19 0.83
N PRO A 138 5.02 23.82 0.24
CA PRO A 138 5.44 25.18 0.60
C PRO A 138 4.34 26.22 0.64
N PRO A 139 3.35 26.24 -0.26
CA PRO A 139 2.24 27.23 -0.20
C PRO A 139 1.35 27.08 1.04
N GLN A 140 1.29 25.88 1.61
CA GLN A 140 0.47 25.56 2.80
C GLN A 140 1.28 25.57 4.09
N ARG A 141 2.60 25.75 4.00
CA ARG A 141 3.53 25.71 5.12
C ARG A 141 3.67 27.09 5.74
N SER A 142 3.38 27.22 7.02
CA SER A 142 3.75 28.40 7.78
C SER A 142 5.21 28.32 8.25
N LYS A 143 5.88 29.47 8.39
CA LYS A 143 7.30 29.51 8.83
C LYS A 143 7.53 28.88 10.21
N MET A 144 6.55 29.00 11.10
CA MET A 144 6.63 28.54 12.50
C MET A 144 5.66 27.40 12.81
N GLY A 145 4.88 26.94 11.85
CA GLY A 145 3.91 25.85 12.02
C GLY A 145 4.48 24.46 11.73
N PRO A 146 3.63 23.44 11.82
CA PRO A 146 4.03 22.08 11.53
C PRO A 146 4.54 21.97 10.09
N GLN A 147 5.67 21.30 9.94
CA GLN A 147 6.31 21.08 8.63
C GLN A 147 5.81 19.81 7.95
N ARG A 148 5.20 18.90 8.71
CA ARG A 148 4.67 17.62 8.27
C ARG A 148 3.26 17.42 8.78
N ARG A 149 2.47 16.67 8.01
CA ARG A 149 1.14 16.22 8.43
C ARG A 149 1.12 14.71 8.61
N LEU A 150 0.29 14.27 9.55
CA LEU A 150 0.05 12.86 9.80
C LEU A 150 -0.81 12.26 8.70
N GLY A 151 -0.44 11.08 8.24
CA GLY A 151 -1.22 10.20 7.38
C GLY A 151 -1.18 8.77 7.89
N ILE A 152 -2.01 7.92 7.31
CA ILE A 152 -2.07 6.48 7.60
C ILE A 152 -1.59 5.74 6.35
N TYR A 153 -0.49 5.02 6.44
CA TYR A 153 0.05 4.27 5.31
C TYR A 153 -0.85 3.11 4.91
N VAL A 154 -1.27 3.04 3.65
CA VAL A 154 -2.14 1.97 3.13
C VAL A 154 -1.56 1.25 1.91
N GLY A 155 -0.30 1.47 1.61
CA GLY A 155 0.38 0.79 0.53
C GLY A 155 1.18 1.73 -0.37
N TYR A 156 1.47 1.30 -1.58
CA TYR A 156 2.27 2.06 -2.54
C TYR A 156 1.74 1.89 -3.97
N SER A 157 2.10 2.82 -4.84
CA SER A 157 1.82 2.72 -6.29
C SER A 157 3.08 2.30 -7.06
N SER A 158 4.24 2.70 -6.56
CA SER A 158 5.56 2.30 -7.04
C SER A 158 6.55 2.34 -5.87
N PRO A 159 7.76 1.79 -5.99
CA PRO A 159 8.77 1.85 -4.93
C PRO A 159 9.08 3.27 -4.44
N SER A 160 8.85 4.29 -5.26
CA SER A 160 9.08 5.70 -4.93
C SER A 160 7.83 6.47 -4.48
N ILE A 161 6.62 5.89 -4.62
CA ILE A 161 5.35 6.58 -4.35
C ILE A 161 4.48 5.74 -3.43
N ILE A 162 4.21 6.27 -2.25
CA ILE A 162 3.31 5.67 -1.26
C ILE A 162 1.87 6.17 -1.42
N ARG A 163 0.94 5.39 -0.87
CA ARG A 163 -0.46 5.77 -0.67
C ARG A 163 -0.74 5.90 0.81
N TYR A 164 -1.44 6.94 1.19
CA TYR A 164 -1.85 7.16 2.57
C TYR A 164 -3.25 7.73 2.63
N LEU A 165 -3.91 7.53 3.76
CA LEU A 165 -5.20 8.14 4.09
C LEU A 165 -4.96 9.33 5.02
N GLU A 166 -5.69 10.41 4.78
CA GLU A 166 -5.76 11.52 5.73
C GLU A 166 -6.65 11.11 6.92
N PRO A 167 -6.17 11.17 8.17
CA PRO A 167 -6.93 10.68 9.32
C PRO A 167 -8.26 11.41 9.55
N ALA A 168 -8.33 12.70 9.21
CA ALA A 168 -9.51 13.52 9.44
C ALA A 168 -10.65 13.23 8.44
N THR A 169 -10.34 13.12 7.15
CA THR A 169 -11.33 12.98 6.07
C THR A 169 -11.47 11.56 5.57
N GLY A 170 -10.43 10.74 5.70
CA GLY A 170 -10.34 9.41 5.11
C GLY A 170 -10.01 9.42 3.61
N ASP A 171 -9.70 10.58 3.05
CA ASP A 171 -9.33 10.71 1.65
C ASP A 171 -7.97 10.09 1.38
N MET A 172 -7.83 9.51 0.18
CA MET A 172 -6.59 8.87 -0.23
C MET A 172 -5.72 9.83 -1.03
N PHE A 173 -4.46 9.93 -0.60
CA PHE A 173 -3.43 10.73 -1.25
C PHE A 173 -2.20 9.89 -1.56
N THR A 174 -1.29 10.49 -2.32
CA THR A 174 0.03 9.91 -2.63
C THR A 174 1.13 10.86 -2.19
N ALA A 175 2.29 10.29 -1.82
CA ALA A 175 3.49 11.06 -1.47
C ALA A 175 4.74 10.31 -1.94
N ARG A 176 5.86 11.03 -2.01
CA ARG A 176 7.16 10.40 -2.29
C ARG A 176 7.64 9.63 -1.07
N PHE A 177 8.08 8.39 -1.30
CA PHE A 177 8.62 7.55 -0.23
C PHE A 177 9.81 8.21 0.48
N ALA A 178 10.74 8.79 -0.30
CA ALA A 178 11.96 9.39 0.23
C ALA A 178 11.70 10.59 1.17
N ASP A 179 10.58 11.29 0.99
CA ASP A 179 10.25 12.48 1.78
C ASP A 179 9.35 12.13 2.98
N SER A 180 8.94 10.87 3.11
CA SER A 180 7.99 10.40 4.10
C SER A 180 8.71 9.73 5.28
N HIS A 181 8.26 10.02 6.50
CA HIS A 181 8.71 9.34 7.72
C HIS A 181 7.65 8.40 8.23
N PHE A 182 8.06 7.22 8.68
CA PHE A 182 7.15 6.18 9.16
C PHE A 182 7.41 5.90 10.64
N ASP A 183 6.33 5.86 11.42
CA ASP A 183 6.34 5.24 12.73
C ASP A 183 5.52 3.95 12.66
N GLU A 184 6.21 2.82 12.59
CA GLU A 184 5.59 1.51 12.44
C GLU A 184 5.01 0.96 13.76
N ASN A 185 5.20 1.67 14.87
CA ASN A 185 4.62 1.34 16.17
C ASN A 185 3.32 2.10 16.44
N GLU A 186 3.07 3.19 15.72
CA GLU A 186 1.86 3.99 15.87
C GLU A 186 0.83 3.65 14.79
N PHE A 187 -0.43 3.45 15.21
CA PHE A 187 -1.56 3.14 14.32
C PHE A 187 -2.67 4.18 14.55
N PRO A 188 -2.70 5.27 13.78
CA PRO A 188 -3.72 6.29 13.91
C PRO A 188 -5.10 5.77 13.52
N ALA A 189 -6.15 6.23 14.21
CA ALA A 189 -7.53 5.91 13.85
C ALA A 189 -8.04 6.86 12.76
N LEU A 190 -8.90 6.34 11.89
CA LEU A 190 -9.66 7.15 10.94
C LEU A 190 -10.83 7.85 11.66
N GLY A 191 -11.11 9.10 11.33
CA GLY A 191 -12.18 9.88 11.97
C GLY A 191 -11.82 10.42 13.36
N GLY A 192 -10.60 10.19 13.85
CA GLY A 192 -10.04 10.93 14.95
C GLY A 192 -9.87 12.37 14.49
N GLY A 193 -10.66 13.30 15.06
CA GLY A 193 -10.49 14.72 14.80
C GLY A 193 -9.02 15.10 14.87
N SER A 194 -8.63 16.12 14.12
CA SER A 194 -7.26 16.64 14.15
C SER A 194 -6.83 16.68 15.61
N ARG A 195 -6.07 15.68 16.03
CA ARG A 195 -5.24 15.86 17.21
C ARG A 195 -4.28 16.93 16.77
N GLU A 196 -4.62 18.15 17.08
CA GLU A 196 -3.60 19.14 17.38
C GLU A 196 -2.62 18.36 18.22
N SER A 197 -1.40 18.23 17.72
CA SER A 197 -0.33 17.53 18.41
C SER A 197 -0.37 17.97 19.87
N PRO A 198 -0.88 17.14 20.78
CA PRO A 198 -0.88 17.57 22.17
C PRO A 198 0.57 17.50 22.57
N ASN A 199 1.08 18.55 23.10
CA ASN A 199 2.18 18.63 24.06
C ASN A 199 3.33 17.60 24.06
N ASP A 200 3.36 16.64 23.12
CA ASP A 200 4.38 15.61 22.95
C ASP A 200 5.41 15.96 21.86
N ILE A 201 5.76 17.25 21.80
CA ILE A 201 6.91 17.72 21.00
C ILE A 201 8.17 16.95 21.38
N THR A 202 8.28 16.53 22.64
CA THR A 202 9.38 15.70 23.13
C THR A 202 9.40 14.29 22.50
N LYS A 203 8.26 13.63 22.30
CA LYS A 203 8.20 12.32 21.60
C LYS A 203 8.45 12.45 20.10
N TRP A 204 8.02 13.56 19.52
CA TRP A 204 8.28 13.88 18.12
C TRP A 204 9.79 14.00 17.85
N CYS A 205 10.51 14.68 18.74
CA CYS A 205 11.95 14.90 18.60
C CYS A 205 12.77 13.61 18.74
N THR A 206 12.35 12.65 19.56
CA THR A 206 13.19 11.47 19.85
C THR A 206 13.11 10.38 18.78
N HIS A 207 11.99 10.24 18.05
CA HIS A 207 11.83 9.16 17.09
C HIS A 207 12.02 9.58 15.63
N SER A 208 11.67 10.83 15.27
CA SER A 208 11.87 11.33 13.90
C SER A 208 13.30 11.76 13.59
N LEU A 209 14.08 12.12 14.62
CA LEU A 209 15.47 12.59 14.46
C LEU A 209 16.45 11.51 13.97
N ALA A 210 16.15 10.24 14.20
CA ALA A 210 17.04 9.15 13.78
C ALA A 210 17.07 8.91 12.26
N TYR A 211 16.12 9.47 11.52
CA TYR A 211 15.91 9.18 10.08
C TYR A 211 15.98 10.40 9.16
N LEU A 212 16.25 11.58 9.70
CA LEU A 212 16.39 12.80 8.91
C LEU A 212 17.81 12.92 8.36
N ASP A 213 17.92 13.49 7.17
CA ASP A 213 19.17 13.88 6.57
C ASP A 213 19.95 14.81 7.55
N PRO A 214 21.24 14.57 7.85
CA PRO A 214 21.99 15.28 8.89
C PRO A 214 21.84 16.81 8.90
N PRO A 215 21.85 17.53 7.76
CA PRO A 215 21.68 18.97 7.74
C PRO A 215 20.26 19.45 8.12
N SER A 216 19.21 18.67 7.78
CA SER A 216 17.82 18.96 8.12
C SER A 216 17.55 18.66 9.58
N ASN A 217 18.16 17.60 10.11
CA ASN A 217 18.07 17.17 11.49
C ASN A 217 18.55 18.24 12.46
N GLN A 218 19.73 18.83 12.23
CA GLN A 218 20.28 19.84 13.11
C GLN A 218 19.38 21.09 13.20
N ARG A 219 18.85 21.55 12.08
CA ARG A 219 17.97 22.73 12.03
C ARG A 219 16.64 22.47 12.75
N GLU A 220 16.03 21.32 12.56
CA GLU A 220 14.78 20.98 13.27
C GLU A 220 15.02 20.83 14.78
N VAL A 221 16.15 20.26 15.22
CA VAL A 221 16.53 20.20 16.64
C VAL A 221 16.72 21.58 17.24
N GLU A 222 17.37 22.50 16.53
CA GLU A 222 17.57 23.87 17.02
C GLU A 222 16.23 24.61 17.15
N VAL A 223 15.35 24.50 16.17
CA VAL A 223 14.01 25.09 16.22
C VAL A 223 13.19 24.51 17.38
N GLN A 224 13.23 23.21 17.60
CA GLN A 224 12.53 22.57 18.73
C GLN A 224 13.08 22.99 20.08
N LYS A 225 14.40 23.15 20.21
CA LYS A 225 15.01 23.70 21.43
C LYS A 225 14.54 25.14 21.73
N ILE A 226 14.43 25.95 20.68
CA ILE A 226 13.95 27.35 20.84
C ILE A 226 12.49 27.36 21.28
N ILE A 227 11.62 26.55 20.67
CA ILE A 227 10.22 26.42 21.03
C ILE A 227 10.08 25.93 22.49
N HIS A 228 10.89 24.95 22.89
CA HIS A 228 10.88 24.44 24.27
C HIS A 228 11.31 25.49 25.25
N MET A 229 12.38 26.24 24.97
CA MET A 229 12.84 27.35 25.84
C MET A 229 11.83 28.48 25.94
N GLN A 230 11.14 28.81 24.83
CA GLN A 230 10.06 29.82 24.87
C GLN A 230 8.88 29.37 25.75
N ARG A 231 8.52 28.09 25.71
CA ARG A 231 7.48 27.54 26.59
C ARG A 231 7.87 27.57 28.06
N LEU A 232 9.13 27.22 28.38
CA LEU A 232 9.64 27.32 29.74
C LEU A 232 9.67 28.78 30.22
N ALA A 233 10.08 29.70 29.35
CA ALA A 233 10.07 31.14 29.68
C ALA A 233 8.66 31.68 29.93
N ASN A 234 7.66 31.19 29.20
CA ASN A 234 6.26 31.59 29.40
C ASN A 234 5.59 30.92 30.62
N GLN A 235 6.25 29.96 31.27
CA GLN A 235 5.78 29.30 32.50
C GLN A 235 6.44 29.89 33.76
N LEU A 236 7.42 30.78 33.61
CA LEU A 236 8.02 31.50 34.71
C LEU A 236 7.10 32.65 35.11
N PRO A 237 6.82 32.84 36.42
CA PRO A 237 5.94 33.86 36.93
C PRO A 237 6.50 35.29 36.70
#